data_4031c0a043dbe9acbfd5942511e99293
#
_entry.id   4031c0a043dbe9acbfd5942511e99293
#
_cell.length_a   1.000
_cell.length_b   1.000
_cell.length_c   1.000
_cell.angle_alpha   90.00
_cell.angle_beta   90.00
_cell.angle_gamma   90.00
#
_symmetry.space_group_name_H-M   'P 1'
#
loop_
_entity.id
_entity.type
_entity.pdbx_description
1 polymer ?
#
loop_
_entity_poly.entity_id
_entity_poly.type
_entity_poly.pdbx_seq_one_letter_code
_entity_poly.pdbx_strand_id
1 'polypeptide(L)'
;ASQRDLVEHLSVPIIPLSQSVAVLPLTGMVDTYRIQTIEEKVLTGISDLKIQTLIIDLSGIANMEMHVIDHFQKILTGISMMGCKAILTGLRADLVRTMIHSGISFEERAETKGTLQQTLKEYLELHQM
;
A
#
# COMPACT_ATOMS: atom_id res chain seq x y z
N ALA A 1 20.13 -16.78 2.53
CA ALA A 1 19.98 -15.86 1.42
C ALA A 1 18.74 -16.15 0.60
N SER A 2 18.62 -17.36 0.04
CA SER A 2 17.48 -17.68 -0.80
C SER A 2 16.16 -17.73 -0.03
N GLN A 3 16.18 -18.21 1.22
CA GLN A 3 14.96 -18.27 2.02
C GLN A 3 14.44 -16.89 2.38
N ARG A 4 15.33 -15.97 2.69
CA ARG A 4 14.94 -14.61 3.02
C ARG A 4 14.36 -13.90 1.79
N ASP A 5 15.00 -14.06 0.65
CA ASP A 5 14.52 -13.47 -0.60
C ASP A 5 13.15 -14.03 -0.98
N LEU A 6 12.95 -15.34 -0.79
CA LEU A 6 11.67 -15.97 -1.07
C LEU A 6 10.56 -15.42 -0.17
N VAL A 7 10.84 -15.30 1.14
CA VAL A 7 9.86 -14.78 2.11
C VAL A 7 9.52 -13.34 1.80
N GLU A 8 10.52 -12.50 1.53
CA GLU A 8 10.29 -11.11 1.17
C GLU A 8 9.46 -10.98 -0.10
N HIS A 9 9.76 -11.79 -1.09
CA HIS A 9 9.01 -11.82 -2.35
C HIS A 9 7.54 -12.18 -2.12
N LEU A 10 7.27 -13.18 -1.26
CA LEU A 10 5.91 -13.62 -0.96
C LEU A 10 5.16 -12.64 -0.07
N SER A 11 5.87 -11.76 0.65
CA SER A 11 5.25 -10.81 1.58
C SER A 11 4.76 -9.53 0.93
N VAL A 12 4.92 -9.39 -0.39
CA VAL A 12 4.45 -8.21 -1.15
C VAL A 12 3.58 -8.69 -2.31
N PRO A 13 2.42 -9.29 -2.03
CA PRO A 13 1.56 -9.81 -3.09
C PRO A 13 0.67 -8.70 -3.64
N ILE A 14 0.75 -8.47 -4.95
CA ILE A 14 -0.17 -7.57 -5.63
C ILE A 14 -1.23 -8.44 -6.29
N ILE A 15 -2.46 -8.34 -5.79
CA ILE A 15 -3.55 -9.22 -6.19
C ILE A 15 -4.50 -8.47 -7.12
N PRO A 16 -4.53 -8.79 -8.41
CA PRO A 16 -5.47 -8.15 -9.32
C PRO A 16 -6.91 -8.51 -8.98
N LEU A 17 -7.79 -7.50 -8.94
CA LEU A 17 -9.22 -7.70 -8.72
C LEU A 17 -10.01 -7.52 -10.01
N SER A 18 -9.51 -6.70 -10.91
CA SER A 18 -10.07 -6.45 -12.23
C SER A 18 -8.92 -6.06 -13.15
N GLN A 19 -9.25 -5.59 -14.36
CA GLN A 19 -8.21 -5.19 -15.32
C GLN A 19 -7.42 -3.97 -14.86
N SER A 20 -7.98 -3.14 -13.98
CA SER A 20 -7.34 -1.89 -13.59
C SER A 20 -7.20 -1.71 -12.08
N VAL A 21 -7.78 -2.59 -11.28
CA VAL A 21 -7.77 -2.48 -9.82
C VAL A 21 -7.05 -3.66 -9.21
N ALA A 22 -6.16 -3.38 -8.27
CA ALA A 22 -5.44 -4.42 -7.53
C ALA A 22 -5.39 -4.06 -6.06
N VAL A 23 -5.16 -5.08 -5.21
CA VAL A 23 -5.00 -4.89 -3.78
C VAL A 23 -3.64 -5.40 -3.35
N LEU A 24 -3.01 -4.66 -2.44
CA LEU A 24 -1.75 -5.02 -1.81
C LEU A 24 -1.96 -5.08 -0.31
N PRO A 25 -2.15 -6.26 0.27
CA PRO A 25 -2.21 -6.39 1.72
C PRO A 25 -0.79 -6.42 2.29
N LEU A 26 -0.52 -5.58 3.29
CA LEU A 26 0.76 -5.57 3.99
C LEU A 26 0.55 -6.05 5.41
N THR A 27 1.43 -6.94 5.87
CA THR A 27 1.34 -7.50 7.21
C THR A 27 2.73 -7.56 7.85
N GLY A 28 2.75 -7.61 9.19
CA GLY A 28 3.97 -7.77 9.93
C GLY A 28 4.75 -6.48 10.11
N MET A 29 6.06 -6.62 10.25
CA MET A 29 6.95 -5.48 10.45
C MET A 29 7.49 -4.99 9.11
N VAL A 30 7.49 -3.69 8.91
CA VAL A 30 8.07 -3.09 7.70
C VAL A 30 9.32 -2.32 8.13
N ASP A 31 10.48 -2.89 7.82
CA ASP A 31 11.77 -2.25 8.09
C ASP A 31 12.32 -1.59 6.81
N THR A 32 13.52 -1.05 6.91
CA THR A 32 14.17 -0.35 5.79
C THR A 32 14.32 -1.25 4.57
N TYR A 33 14.69 -2.51 4.77
CA TYR A 33 14.87 -3.45 3.66
C TYR A 33 13.53 -3.75 3.00
N ARG A 34 12.52 -4.03 3.80
CA ARG A 34 11.21 -4.41 3.29
C ARG A 34 10.52 -3.25 2.54
N ILE A 35 10.69 -2.01 3.03
CA ILE A 35 10.07 -0.87 2.35
C ILE A 35 10.69 -0.64 0.97
N GLN A 36 11.98 -0.93 0.82
CA GLN A 36 12.63 -0.87 -0.51
C GLN A 36 12.09 -1.94 -1.44
N THR A 37 11.87 -3.14 -0.94
CA THR A 37 11.26 -4.23 -1.70
C THR A 37 9.83 -3.87 -2.12
N ILE A 38 9.06 -3.28 -1.21
CA ILE A 38 7.70 -2.82 -1.51
C ILE A 38 7.73 -1.80 -2.64
N GLU A 39 8.65 -0.84 -2.59
CA GLU A 39 8.77 0.16 -3.64
C GLU A 39 8.98 -0.48 -5.01
N GLU A 40 9.96 -1.38 -5.12
CA GLU A 40 10.25 -2.07 -6.38
C GLU A 40 9.06 -2.84 -6.89
N LYS A 41 8.45 -3.65 -6.02
CA LYS A 41 7.34 -4.52 -6.43
C LYS A 41 6.12 -3.69 -6.83
N VAL A 42 5.84 -2.62 -6.10
CA VAL A 42 4.67 -1.79 -6.37
C VAL A 42 4.83 -1.06 -7.70
N LEU A 43 5.95 -0.36 -7.89
CA LEU A 43 6.11 0.44 -9.11
C LEU A 43 6.22 -0.46 -10.34
N THR A 44 6.94 -1.57 -10.23
CA THR A 44 7.04 -2.53 -11.33
C THR A 44 5.67 -3.16 -11.61
N GLY A 45 4.94 -3.54 -10.58
CA GLY A 45 3.63 -4.16 -10.72
C GLY A 45 2.61 -3.24 -11.38
N ILE A 46 2.61 -1.96 -11.00
CA ILE A 46 1.72 -0.97 -11.62
C ILE A 46 2.00 -0.88 -13.13
N SER A 47 3.28 -0.83 -13.50
CA SER A 47 3.68 -0.75 -14.90
C SER A 47 3.30 -2.01 -15.66
N ASP A 48 3.67 -3.18 -15.13
CA ASP A 48 3.49 -4.46 -15.83
C ASP A 48 2.01 -4.84 -15.95
N LEU A 49 1.22 -4.60 -14.91
CA LEU A 49 -0.19 -4.98 -14.86
C LEU A 49 -1.13 -3.85 -15.29
N LYS A 50 -0.57 -2.67 -15.56
CA LYS A 50 -1.34 -1.48 -15.97
C LYS A 50 -2.43 -1.13 -14.97
N ILE A 51 -2.06 -1.15 -13.70
CA ILE A 51 -2.98 -0.88 -12.59
C ILE A 51 -3.28 0.62 -12.55
N GLN A 52 -4.56 0.97 -12.49
CA GLN A 52 -5.01 2.36 -12.37
C GLN A 52 -5.40 2.72 -10.94
N THR A 53 -5.80 1.73 -10.14
CA THR A 53 -6.12 1.93 -8.73
C THR A 53 -5.48 0.81 -7.92
N LEU A 54 -4.67 1.19 -6.94
CA LEU A 54 -4.03 0.24 -6.03
C LEU A 54 -4.55 0.48 -4.61
N ILE A 55 -5.20 -0.53 -4.06
CA ILE A 55 -5.67 -0.50 -2.67
C ILE A 55 -4.60 -1.13 -1.81
N ILE A 56 -4.05 -0.36 -0.87
CA ILE A 56 -3.01 -0.84 0.05
C ILE A 56 -3.64 -1.01 1.43
N ASP A 57 -3.75 -2.24 1.89
CA ASP A 57 -4.34 -2.51 3.20
C ASP A 57 -3.24 -2.56 4.25
N LEU A 58 -3.40 -1.73 5.29
CA LEU A 58 -2.43 -1.59 6.37
C LEU A 58 -2.94 -2.15 7.69
N SER A 59 -4.06 -2.89 7.67
CA SER A 59 -4.63 -3.42 8.91
C SER A 59 -3.71 -4.40 9.62
N GLY A 60 -2.81 -5.04 8.87
CA GLY A 60 -1.82 -5.97 9.43
C GLY A 60 -0.54 -5.30 9.92
N ILE A 61 -0.45 -3.95 9.87
CA ILE A 61 0.73 -3.20 10.28
C ILE A 61 0.40 -2.45 11.57
N ALA A 62 1.05 -2.84 12.67
CA ALA A 62 0.81 -2.18 13.96
C ALA A 62 1.35 -0.74 13.97
N ASN A 63 2.56 -0.56 13.48
CA ASN A 63 3.20 0.75 13.42
C ASN A 63 4.41 0.67 12.49
N MET A 64 4.96 1.83 12.14
CA MET A 64 6.20 1.94 11.36
C MET A 64 7.09 3.02 11.97
N GLU A 65 8.39 2.84 11.85
CA GLU A 65 9.32 3.89 12.26
C GLU A 65 9.25 5.09 11.33
N MET A 66 9.65 6.24 11.82
CA MET A 66 9.53 7.50 11.09
C MET A 66 10.18 7.47 9.72
N HIS A 67 11.38 6.91 9.62
CA HIS A 67 12.08 6.86 8.32
C HIS A 67 11.37 5.92 7.33
N VAL A 68 10.68 4.91 7.82
CA VAL A 68 9.90 4.00 6.98
C VAL A 68 8.63 4.70 6.49
N ILE A 69 7.96 5.44 7.36
CA ILE A 69 6.79 6.24 6.99
C ILE A 69 7.16 7.26 5.92
N ASP A 70 8.30 7.93 6.09
CA ASP A 70 8.79 8.89 5.10
C ASP A 70 9.03 8.23 3.74
N HIS A 71 9.65 7.06 3.75
CA HIS A 71 9.85 6.29 2.51
C HIS A 71 8.53 5.87 1.89
N PHE A 72 7.58 5.43 2.71
CA PHE A 72 6.25 5.05 2.23
C PHE A 72 5.55 6.23 1.55
N GLN A 73 5.68 7.42 2.12
CA GLN A 73 5.12 8.63 1.53
C GLN A 73 5.72 8.89 0.14
N LYS A 74 7.02 8.65 -0.03
CA LYS A 74 7.66 8.77 -1.34
C LYS A 74 7.16 7.74 -2.34
N ILE A 75 6.88 6.53 -1.87
CA ILE A 75 6.27 5.50 -2.73
C ILE A 75 4.89 5.96 -3.22
N LEU A 76 4.07 6.54 -2.34
CA LEU A 76 2.75 7.06 -2.73
C LEU A 76 2.89 8.16 -3.77
N THR A 77 3.90 9.01 -3.64
CA THR A 77 4.19 10.02 -4.66
C THR A 77 4.52 9.36 -6.00
N GLY A 78 5.35 8.32 -5.98
CA GLY A 78 5.72 7.57 -7.18
C GLY A 78 4.51 6.93 -7.84
N ILE A 79 3.62 6.35 -7.06
CA ILE A 79 2.37 5.76 -7.57
C ILE A 79 1.55 6.82 -8.30
N SER A 80 1.41 7.99 -7.69
CA SER A 80 0.68 9.11 -8.29
C SER A 80 1.33 9.56 -9.60
N MET A 81 2.66 9.64 -9.62
CA MET A 81 3.39 10.03 -10.82
C MET A 81 3.20 9.06 -11.97
N MET A 82 2.90 7.81 -11.68
CA MET A 82 2.63 6.79 -12.71
C MET A 82 1.17 6.81 -13.17
N GLY A 83 0.38 7.77 -12.68
CA GLY A 83 -1.03 7.89 -13.05
C GLY A 83 -1.93 6.90 -12.33
N CYS A 84 -1.45 6.28 -11.26
CA CYS A 84 -2.21 5.32 -10.49
C CYS A 84 -2.75 5.99 -9.22
N LYS A 85 -3.98 5.66 -8.85
CA LYS A 85 -4.60 6.15 -7.62
C LYS A 85 -4.31 5.18 -6.50
N ALA A 86 -3.83 5.69 -5.37
CA ALA A 86 -3.60 4.86 -4.18
C ALA A 86 -4.75 5.07 -3.18
N ILE A 87 -5.23 3.97 -2.63
CA ILE A 87 -6.24 3.98 -1.56
C ILE A 87 -5.66 3.20 -0.39
N LEU A 88 -5.59 3.84 0.78
CA LEU A 88 -5.09 3.20 1.99
C LEU A 88 -6.26 2.78 2.85
N THR A 89 -6.23 1.54 3.34
CA THR A 89 -7.27 1.02 4.22
C THR A 89 -6.68 0.47 5.50
N GLY A 90 -7.48 0.46 6.55
CA GLY A 90 -7.12 -0.22 7.78
C GLY A 90 -6.00 0.43 8.59
N LEU A 91 -5.83 1.75 8.49
CA LEU A 91 -4.81 2.45 9.28
C LEU A 91 -5.11 2.28 10.76
N ARG A 92 -4.16 1.69 11.49
CA ARG A 92 -4.32 1.44 12.92
C ARG A 92 -3.95 2.67 13.74
N ALA A 93 -4.53 2.77 14.92
CA ALA A 93 -4.38 3.94 15.77
C ALA A 93 -2.92 4.29 16.09
N ASP A 94 -2.08 3.28 16.34
CA ASP A 94 -0.68 3.53 16.67
C ASP A 94 0.06 4.18 15.51
N LEU A 95 -0.18 3.69 14.29
CA LEU A 95 0.41 4.28 13.10
C LEU A 95 -0.07 5.71 12.89
N VAL A 96 -1.38 5.93 13.06
CA VAL A 96 -1.97 7.27 12.91
C VAL A 96 -1.37 8.23 13.94
N ARG A 97 -1.19 7.77 15.20
CA ARG A 97 -0.57 8.60 16.23
C ARG A 97 0.86 9.01 15.85
N THR A 98 1.64 8.06 15.36
CA THR A 98 3.01 8.34 14.90
C THR A 98 2.99 9.39 13.80
N MET A 99 2.07 9.29 12.85
CA MET A 99 1.93 10.25 11.77
C MET A 99 1.57 11.64 12.28
N ILE A 100 0.59 11.71 13.18
CA ILE A 100 0.17 12.98 13.76
C ILE A 100 1.31 13.68 14.49
N HIS A 101 2.07 12.94 15.28
CA HIS A 101 3.19 13.50 16.05
C HIS A 101 4.35 13.92 15.18
N SER A 102 4.47 13.37 13.98
CA SER A 102 5.56 13.69 13.06
C SER A 102 5.19 14.78 12.05
N GLY A 103 3.92 15.13 11.97
CA GLY A 103 3.44 16.07 10.95
C GLY A 103 3.32 15.46 9.56
N ILE A 104 3.48 14.15 9.41
CA ILE A 104 3.33 13.46 8.13
C ILE A 104 1.86 13.12 7.91
N SER A 105 1.36 13.37 6.69
CA SER A 105 0.01 12.98 6.29
C SER A 105 0.06 12.37 4.90
N PHE A 106 -0.70 11.30 4.69
CA PHE A 106 -0.82 10.66 3.39
C PHE A 106 -1.95 11.23 2.54
N GLU A 107 -2.79 12.09 3.11
CA GLU A 107 -4.03 12.57 2.46
C GLU A 107 -3.78 13.28 1.14
N GLU A 108 -2.64 13.94 0.99
CA GLU A 108 -2.31 14.65 -0.24
C GLU A 108 -2.00 13.72 -1.42
N ARG A 109 -1.63 12.46 -1.13
CA ARG A 109 -1.15 11.53 -2.14
C ARG A 109 -1.97 10.27 -2.25
N ALA A 110 -2.90 10.05 -1.32
CA ALA A 110 -3.70 8.85 -1.29
C ALA A 110 -5.03 9.13 -0.61
N GLU A 111 -6.05 8.41 -1.05
CA GLU A 111 -7.32 8.37 -0.35
C GLU A 111 -7.20 7.41 0.84
N THR A 112 -7.87 7.71 1.95
CA THR A 112 -7.92 6.79 3.09
C THR A 112 -9.34 6.34 3.32
N LYS A 113 -9.51 5.04 3.59
CA LYS A 113 -10.81 4.46 3.89
C LYS A 113 -10.69 3.55 5.11
N GLY A 114 -11.83 3.31 5.79
CA GLY A 114 -11.81 2.61 7.07
C GLY A 114 -11.35 1.17 6.98
N THR A 115 -11.97 0.37 6.13
CA THR A 115 -11.64 -1.05 6.03
C THR A 115 -11.47 -1.47 4.59
N LEU A 116 -10.65 -2.52 4.39
CA LEU A 116 -10.49 -3.14 3.09
C LEU A 116 -11.80 -3.74 2.60
N GLN A 117 -12.53 -4.42 3.49
CA GLN A 117 -13.78 -5.08 3.13
C GLN A 117 -14.79 -4.09 2.54
N GLN A 118 -14.97 -2.97 3.18
CA GLN A 118 -15.88 -1.92 2.72
C GLN A 118 -15.44 -1.37 1.36
N THR A 119 -14.15 -1.12 1.22
CA THR A 119 -13.59 -0.58 -0.03
C THR A 119 -13.77 -1.56 -1.19
N LEU A 120 -13.49 -2.84 -0.95
CA LEU A 120 -13.68 -3.87 -1.97
C LEU A 120 -15.13 -3.97 -2.41
N LYS A 121 -16.05 -3.88 -1.46
CA LYS A 121 -17.48 -3.91 -1.77
C LYS A 121 -17.86 -2.75 -2.69
N GLU A 122 -17.42 -1.55 -2.37
CA GLU A 122 -17.70 -0.37 -3.19
C GLU A 122 -17.14 -0.53 -4.61
N TYR A 123 -15.89 -0.98 -4.73
CA TYR A 123 -15.25 -1.12 -6.04
C TYR A 123 -15.86 -2.24 -6.87
N LEU A 124 -16.18 -3.38 -6.27
CA LEU A 124 -16.77 -4.49 -6.99
C LEU A 124 -18.19 -4.15 -7.47
N GLU A 125 -18.97 -3.46 -6.67
CA GLU A 125 -20.31 -3.03 -7.08
C GLU A 125 -20.25 -2.06 -8.26
N LEU A 126 -19.32 -1.09 -8.21
CA LEU A 126 -19.18 -0.09 -9.27
C LEU A 126 -18.70 -0.69 -10.59
N HIS A 127 -17.85 -1.72 -10.53
CA HIS A 127 -17.22 -2.28 -11.73
C HIS A 127 -17.96 -3.48 -12.30
N GLN A 128 -18.99 -3.97 -11.64
CA GLN A 128 -19.87 -5.02 -12.17
C GLN A 128 -21.03 -4.46 -13.00
N MET A 129 -21.23 -3.17 -12.93
CA MET A 129 -22.25 -2.48 -13.72
C MET A 129 -21.61 -1.87 -14.96
#